data_95fab80c4e0a45d24647cb24380acd5e
#
_entry.id   95fab80c4e0a45d24647cb24380acd5e
#
_cell.length_a   1.000
_cell.length_b   1.000
_cell.length_c   1.000
_cell.angle_alpha   90.00
_cell.angle_beta   90.00
_cell.angle_gamma   90.00
#
_symmetry.space_group_name_H-M   'P 1'
#
loop_
_entity.id
_entity.type
_entity.pdbx_description
1 polymer ?
#
loop_
_entity_poly.entity_id
_entity_poly.type
_entity_poly.pdbx_seq_one_letter_code
_entity_poly.pdbx_strand_id
1 'polypeptide(L)'
;MFDENYLRLLQTEFLKNFPGEHLLSSWIEMVPSKYTFKPIDIEKYFYHDNFAGSNVAEDGANVFMSFKSDRTNFLGSGLRRVFIQNKNLRTRRTGRLLQRIVELETYQVLSLLGLSQVRQESLNLSNLEKQI
;
A
#
# COMPACT_ATOMS: atom_id res chain seq x y z
N MET A 1 -8.87 4.19 13.29
CA MET A 1 -8.14 2.96 13.65
C MET A 1 -8.65 1.87 12.75
N PHE A 2 -7.79 1.18 12.02
CA PHE A 2 -8.19 0.14 11.04
C PHE A 2 -9.07 -0.89 11.77
N ASP A 3 -10.35 -0.83 11.53
CA ASP A 3 -11.29 -1.77 12.14
C ASP A 3 -11.44 -2.97 11.20
N GLU A 4 -10.88 -4.11 11.60
CA GLU A 4 -10.95 -5.36 10.83
C GLU A 4 -12.39 -5.80 10.53
N ASN A 5 -13.38 -5.27 11.24
CA ASN A 5 -14.78 -5.53 10.93
C ASN A 5 -15.18 -5.01 9.54
N TYR A 6 -14.53 -3.95 9.02
CA TYR A 6 -14.76 -3.48 7.66
C TYR A 6 -14.28 -4.47 6.61
N LEU A 7 -13.23 -5.26 6.90
CA LEU A 7 -12.77 -6.31 5.98
C LEU A 7 -13.81 -7.43 5.82
N ARG A 8 -14.64 -7.68 6.83
CA ARG A 8 -15.72 -8.66 6.77
C ARG A 8 -16.87 -8.23 5.85
N LEU A 9 -16.98 -6.93 5.54
CA LEU A 9 -17.96 -6.41 4.57
C LEU A 9 -17.57 -6.74 3.13
N LEU A 10 -16.29 -6.98 2.87
CA LEU A 10 -15.83 -7.49 1.59
C LEU A 10 -16.16 -8.97 1.54
N GLN A 11 -17.15 -9.32 0.73
CA GLN A 11 -17.52 -10.72 0.50
C GLN A 11 -16.31 -11.48 -0.02
N THR A 12 -15.79 -12.38 0.78
CA THR A 12 -14.58 -13.17 0.46
C THR A 12 -14.77 -13.95 -0.85
N GLU A 13 -16.00 -14.37 -1.16
CA GLU A 13 -16.35 -15.04 -2.41
C GLU A 13 -16.22 -14.12 -3.63
N PHE A 14 -16.61 -12.85 -3.52
CA PHE A 14 -16.42 -11.89 -4.61
C PHE A 14 -14.95 -11.74 -4.97
N LEU A 15 -14.10 -11.62 -3.97
CA LEU A 15 -12.67 -11.44 -4.17
C LEU A 15 -11.98 -12.70 -4.70
N LYS A 16 -12.42 -13.90 -4.28
CA LYS A 16 -11.92 -15.18 -4.80
C LYS A 16 -12.29 -15.42 -6.26
N ASN A 17 -13.46 -14.93 -6.67
CA ASN A 17 -13.98 -15.08 -8.04
C ASN A 17 -13.62 -13.89 -8.94
N PHE A 18 -12.83 -12.92 -8.43
CA PHE A 18 -12.39 -11.79 -9.25
C PHE A 18 -11.46 -12.29 -10.37
N PRO A 19 -11.73 -11.94 -11.63
CA PRO A 19 -10.91 -12.40 -12.74
C PRO A 19 -9.52 -11.75 -12.68
N GLY A 20 -8.48 -12.57 -12.80
CA GLY A 20 -7.09 -12.14 -12.81
C GLY A 20 -6.31 -12.54 -11.57
N GLU A 21 -5.03 -12.20 -11.56
CA GLU A 21 -4.12 -12.44 -10.44
C GLU A 21 -4.13 -11.25 -9.49
N HIS A 22 -4.31 -11.52 -8.20
CA HIS A 22 -4.31 -10.48 -7.19
C HIS A 22 -2.86 -10.12 -6.81
N LEU A 23 -2.45 -8.90 -7.11
CA LEU A 23 -1.08 -8.43 -6.91
C LEU A 23 -0.91 -7.65 -5.60
N LEU A 24 -1.84 -6.77 -5.29
CA LEU A 24 -1.80 -5.91 -4.11
C LEU A 24 -3.20 -5.46 -3.71
N SER A 25 -3.44 -5.36 -2.42
CA SER A 25 -4.55 -4.60 -1.83
C SER A 25 -3.99 -3.52 -0.92
N SER A 26 -4.61 -2.36 -0.94
CA SER A 26 -4.26 -1.26 -0.03
C SER A 26 -5.46 -0.84 0.78
N TRP A 27 -5.27 -0.72 2.09
CA TRP A 27 -6.25 -0.14 2.99
C TRP A 27 -5.83 1.29 3.31
N ILE A 28 -6.63 2.24 2.86
CA ILE A 28 -6.36 3.66 3.08
C ILE A 28 -7.37 4.19 4.09
N GLU A 29 -6.87 4.61 5.25
CA GLU A 29 -7.68 5.27 6.27
C GLU A 29 -7.32 6.75 6.36
N MET A 30 -8.34 7.60 6.32
CA MET A 30 -8.18 9.04 6.43
C MET A 30 -8.92 9.58 7.64
N VAL A 31 -8.20 10.34 8.45
CA VAL A 31 -8.75 10.98 9.64
C VAL A 31 -8.57 12.50 9.60
N PRO A 32 -9.53 13.26 10.12
CA PRO A 32 -9.41 14.71 10.21
C PRO A 32 -8.39 15.15 11.27
N SER A 33 -7.87 16.36 11.12
CA SER A 33 -6.82 16.95 11.98
C SER A 33 -7.16 17.06 13.46
N LYS A 34 -8.44 17.03 13.81
CA LYS A 34 -8.88 17.07 15.21
C LYS A 34 -8.39 15.89 16.06
N TYR A 35 -7.98 14.81 15.41
CA TYR A 35 -7.37 13.67 16.08
C TYR A 35 -5.86 13.87 16.13
N THR A 36 -5.33 14.09 17.34
CA THR A 36 -3.89 14.18 17.58
C THR A 36 -3.37 12.78 17.86
N PHE A 37 -2.47 12.32 17.04
CA PHE A 37 -1.78 11.05 17.21
C PHE A 37 -0.38 11.28 17.74
N LYS A 38 0.00 10.56 18.78
CA LYS A 38 1.38 10.50 19.24
C LYS A 38 2.17 9.54 18.34
N PRO A 39 3.49 9.69 18.20
CA PRO A 39 4.31 8.75 17.42
C PRO A 39 4.08 7.29 17.80
N ILE A 40 3.93 7.00 19.09
CA ILE A 40 3.68 5.65 19.59
C ILE A 40 2.33 5.07 19.11
N ASP A 41 1.33 5.91 18.89
CA ASP A 41 0.02 5.46 18.42
C ASP A 41 0.12 5.08 16.94
N ILE A 42 0.92 5.82 16.17
CA ILE A 42 1.20 5.52 14.75
C ILE A 42 1.97 4.20 14.64
N GLU A 43 2.97 4.01 15.49
CA GLU A 43 3.78 2.79 15.52
C GLU A 43 2.93 1.54 15.83
N LYS A 44 2.03 1.63 16.81
CA LYS A 44 1.05 0.57 17.11
C LYS A 44 0.10 0.30 15.95
N TYR A 45 -0.26 1.34 15.22
CA TYR A 45 -1.16 1.27 14.09
C TYR A 45 -0.60 0.42 12.95
N PHE A 46 0.71 0.45 12.77
CA PHE A 46 1.44 -0.36 11.81
C PHE A 46 2.01 -1.66 12.41
N TYR A 47 1.55 -2.08 13.61
CA TYR A 47 2.01 -3.29 14.31
C TYR A 47 3.53 -3.36 14.47
N HIS A 48 4.17 -2.23 14.74
CA HIS A 48 5.63 -2.10 14.82
C HIS A 48 6.39 -2.53 13.54
N ASP A 49 5.67 -2.65 12.43
CA ASP A 49 6.30 -2.88 11.12
C ASP A 49 7.01 -1.61 10.62
N ASN A 50 7.96 -1.80 9.71
CA ASN A 50 8.63 -0.68 9.08
C ASN A 50 7.61 0.14 8.27
N PHE A 51 7.48 1.41 8.62
CA PHE A 51 6.66 2.36 7.90
C PHE A 51 7.43 3.66 7.64
N ALA A 52 7.01 4.42 6.65
CA ALA A 52 7.49 5.78 6.42
C ALA A 52 6.36 6.78 6.61
N GLY A 53 6.71 7.93 7.15
CA GLY A 53 5.82 9.08 7.25
C GLY A 53 6.37 10.27 6.49
N SER A 54 5.48 11.01 5.84
CA SER A 54 5.81 12.23 5.12
C SER A 54 4.73 13.27 5.26
N ASN A 55 5.16 14.53 5.32
CA ASN A 55 4.26 15.66 5.20
C ASN A 55 4.08 15.99 3.72
N VAL A 56 2.87 16.10 3.26
CA VAL A 56 2.54 16.25 1.85
C VAL A 56 1.56 17.41 1.61
N ALA A 57 1.47 17.80 0.34
CA ALA A 57 0.52 18.81 -0.11
C ALA A 57 0.66 20.17 0.61
N GLU A 58 1.89 20.68 0.72
CA GLU A 58 2.20 21.96 1.38
C GLU A 58 1.72 21.99 2.84
N ASP A 59 2.07 20.98 3.61
CA ASP A 59 1.63 20.78 4.99
C ASP A 59 0.12 20.49 5.15
N GLY A 60 -0.55 20.15 4.06
CA GLY A 60 -1.98 19.87 4.07
C GLY A 60 -2.37 18.52 4.66
N ALA A 61 -1.46 17.56 4.67
CA ALA A 61 -1.67 16.25 5.27
C ALA A 61 -0.36 15.57 5.68
N ASN A 62 -0.43 14.68 6.67
CA ASN A 62 0.59 13.69 6.95
C ASN A 62 0.15 12.34 6.39
N VAL A 63 1.03 11.68 5.67
CA VAL A 63 0.79 10.33 5.11
C VAL A 63 1.80 9.37 5.71
N PHE A 64 1.32 8.25 6.19
CA PHE A 64 2.13 7.14 6.70
C PHE A 64 1.78 5.89 5.92
N MET A 65 2.80 5.14 5.48
CA MET A 65 2.62 3.95 4.65
C MET A 65 3.50 2.81 5.17
N SER A 66 2.96 1.60 5.24
CA SER A 66 3.75 0.41 5.53
C SER A 66 4.55 -0.03 4.31
N PHE A 67 5.81 -0.47 4.51
CA PHE A 67 6.63 -1.04 3.43
C PHE A 67 6.29 -2.49 3.14
N LYS A 68 5.89 -3.23 4.18
CA LYS A 68 5.47 -4.62 4.04
C LYS A 68 3.97 -4.69 3.87
N SER A 69 3.53 -5.59 3.01
CA SER A 69 2.15 -6.02 3.02
C SER A 69 1.98 -7.05 4.13
N ASP A 70 0.98 -6.84 4.96
CA ASP A 70 0.59 -7.82 5.96
C ASP A 70 0.07 -9.07 5.27
N ARG A 71 0.78 -10.19 5.41
CA ARG A 71 0.43 -11.47 4.78
C ARG A 71 -0.68 -12.21 5.55
N THR A 72 -1.30 -11.59 6.53
CA THR A 72 -2.39 -12.21 7.25
C THR A 72 -3.58 -12.44 6.34
N ASN A 73 -3.68 -13.65 5.83
CA ASN A 73 -4.88 -14.37 5.34
C ASN A 73 -5.86 -13.66 4.39
N PHE A 74 -5.61 -12.44 3.94
CA PHE A 74 -6.47 -11.78 3.00
C PHE A 74 -5.93 -11.98 1.58
N LEU A 75 -6.53 -12.90 0.84
CA LEU A 75 -6.26 -13.20 -0.57
C LEU A 75 -4.81 -13.64 -0.92
N GLY A 76 -3.99 -14.00 0.06
CA GLY A 76 -2.65 -14.55 -0.19
C GLY A 76 -1.57 -13.56 -0.61
N SER A 77 -1.89 -12.34 -0.99
CA SER A 77 -0.95 -11.34 -1.53
C SER A 77 -0.60 -10.20 -0.57
N GLY A 78 -1.27 -10.16 0.56
CA GLY A 78 -1.01 -9.16 1.60
C GLY A 78 -1.78 -7.85 1.42
N LEU A 79 -1.99 -7.18 2.55
CA LEU A 79 -2.68 -5.91 2.66
C LEU A 79 -1.70 -4.83 3.08
N ARG A 80 -1.53 -3.81 2.26
CA ARG A 80 -0.73 -2.63 2.61
C ARG A 80 -1.61 -1.61 3.33
N ARG A 81 -1.08 -1.00 4.38
CA ARG A 81 -1.79 0.01 5.15
C ARG A 81 -1.27 1.39 4.83
N VAL A 82 -2.19 2.32 4.58
CA VAL A 82 -1.92 3.74 4.39
C VAL A 82 -2.78 4.53 5.35
N PHE A 83 -2.16 5.35 6.17
CA PHE A 83 -2.84 6.23 7.11
C PHE A 83 -2.62 7.68 6.71
N ILE A 84 -3.69 8.45 6.56
CA ILE A 84 -3.66 9.84 6.17
C ILE A 84 -4.30 10.70 7.25
N GLN A 85 -3.52 11.57 7.86
CA GLN A 85 -4.03 12.61 8.73
C GLN A 85 -4.24 13.89 7.91
N ASN A 86 -5.50 14.18 7.59
CA ASN A 86 -5.85 15.41 6.88
C ASN A 86 -5.81 16.59 7.84
N LYS A 87 -4.90 17.55 7.62
CA LYS A 87 -4.78 18.77 8.42
C LYS A 87 -5.75 19.85 7.94
N ASN A 88 -5.73 20.18 6.65
CA ASN A 88 -6.52 21.27 6.09
C ASN A 88 -6.88 21.10 4.60
N LEU A 89 -6.74 19.89 4.06
CA LEU A 89 -7.09 19.63 2.67
C LEU A 89 -8.60 19.70 2.47
N ARG A 90 -9.02 20.49 1.48
CA ARG A 90 -10.39 20.49 0.99
C ARG A 90 -10.66 19.22 0.14
N THR A 91 -11.91 18.84 -0.02
CA THR A 91 -12.36 17.61 -0.70
C THR A 91 -11.64 17.34 -2.03
N ARG A 92 -11.52 18.36 -2.90
CA ARG A 92 -10.85 18.19 -4.20
C ARG A 92 -9.35 17.89 -4.08
N ARG A 93 -8.64 18.52 -3.13
CA ARG A 93 -7.22 18.23 -2.87
C ARG A 93 -7.05 16.84 -2.24
N THR A 94 -7.96 16.46 -1.37
CA THR A 94 -8.02 15.12 -0.78
C THR A 94 -8.16 14.03 -1.84
N GLY A 95 -9.10 14.20 -2.78
CA GLY A 95 -9.26 13.25 -3.90
C GLY A 95 -8.00 13.11 -4.75
N ARG A 96 -7.32 14.22 -5.07
CA ARG A 96 -6.05 14.16 -5.81
C ARG A 96 -4.92 13.48 -5.03
N LEU A 97 -4.87 13.67 -3.70
CA LEU A 97 -3.88 13.00 -2.87
C LEU A 97 -4.13 11.48 -2.89
N LEU A 98 -5.37 11.04 -2.71
CA LEU A 98 -5.74 9.63 -2.79
C LEU A 98 -5.38 9.03 -4.16
N GLN A 99 -5.73 9.72 -5.24
CA GLN A 99 -5.38 9.29 -6.60
C GLN A 99 -3.88 9.07 -6.75
N ARG A 100 -3.06 10.03 -6.32
CA ARG A 100 -1.59 9.92 -6.40
C ARG A 100 -1.04 8.76 -5.58
N ILE A 101 -1.61 8.50 -4.40
CA ILE A 101 -1.19 7.35 -3.57
C ILE A 101 -1.49 6.04 -4.31
N VAL A 102 -2.69 5.89 -4.87
CA VAL A 102 -3.07 4.69 -5.63
C VAL A 102 -2.21 4.51 -6.88
N GLU A 103 -1.90 5.59 -7.59
CA GLU A 103 -0.99 5.58 -8.74
C GLU A 103 0.43 5.12 -8.33
N LEU A 104 0.98 5.65 -7.23
CA LEU A 104 2.30 5.24 -6.72
C LEU A 104 2.32 3.75 -6.34
N GLU A 105 1.29 3.27 -5.67
CA GLU A 105 1.12 1.85 -5.34
C GLU A 105 1.11 0.98 -6.60
N THR A 106 0.36 1.39 -7.62
CA THR A 106 0.27 0.68 -8.90
C THR A 106 1.62 0.64 -9.61
N TYR A 107 2.32 1.77 -9.71
CA TYR A 107 3.65 1.82 -10.33
C TYR A 107 4.67 0.96 -9.59
N GLN A 108 4.62 0.95 -8.26
CA GLN A 108 5.52 0.14 -7.47
C GLN A 108 5.32 -1.36 -7.74
N VAL A 109 4.08 -1.83 -7.81
CA VAL A 109 3.77 -3.23 -8.12
C VAL A 109 4.22 -3.59 -9.53
N LEU A 110 3.91 -2.76 -10.52
CA LEU A 110 4.32 -2.98 -11.90
C LEU A 110 5.85 -3.02 -12.05
N SER A 111 6.56 -2.14 -11.33
CA SER A 111 8.03 -2.13 -11.33
C SER A 111 8.62 -3.41 -10.73
N LEU A 112 8.02 -3.94 -9.66
CA LEU A 112 8.46 -5.18 -9.04
C LEU A 112 8.23 -6.40 -9.96
N LEU A 113 7.10 -6.42 -10.68
CA LEU A 113 6.83 -7.45 -11.70
C LEU A 113 7.85 -7.39 -12.83
N GLY A 114 8.12 -6.21 -13.38
CA GLY A 114 9.13 -6.01 -14.41
C GLY A 114 10.54 -6.43 -13.96
N LEU A 115 10.91 -6.10 -12.73
CA LEU A 115 12.20 -6.48 -12.16
C LEU A 115 12.38 -8.00 -12.04
N SER A 116 11.32 -8.73 -11.68
CA SER A 116 11.38 -10.20 -11.60
C SER A 116 11.64 -10.83 -12.97
N GLN A 117 11.01 -10.33 -14.04
CA GLN A 117 11.22 -10.79 -15.40
C GLN A 117 12.64 -10.48 -15.89
N VAL A 118 13.13 -9.24 -15.69
CA VAL A 118 14.49 -8.86 -16.06
C VAL A 118 15.55 -9.74 -15.38
N ARG A 119 15.36 -10.07 -14.10
CA ARG A 119 16.27 -10.98 -13.39
C ARG A 119 16.27 -12.38 -13.98
N GLN A 120 15.12 -12.90 -14.37
CA GLN A 120 14.98 -14.22 -14.96
C GLN A 120 15.67 -14.28 -16.34
N GLU A 121 15.48 -13.26 -17.18
CA GLU A 121 16.14 -13.18 -18.49
C GLU A 121 17.65 -12.97 -18.36
N SER A 122 18.11 -12.21 -17.39
CA SER A 122 19.55 -12.05 -17.10
C SER A 122 20.21 -13.38 -16.73
N LEU A 123 19.53 -14.24 -15.97
CA LEU A 123 20.02 -15.59 -15.65
C LEU A 123 20.08 -16.46 -16.91
N ASN A 124 19.07 -16.39 -17.77
CA ASN A 124 19.05 -17.12 -19.03
C ASN A 124 20.20 -16.70 -19.95
N LEU A 125 20.46 -15.41 -20.09
CA LEU A 125 21.59 -14.87 -20.86
C LEU A 125 22.94 -15.36 -20.32
N SER A 126 23.14 -15.28 -19.00
CA SER A 126 24.38 -15.74 -18.36
C SER A 126 24.62 -17.24 -18.57
N ASN A 127 23.55 -18.04 -18.63
CA ASN A 127 23.68 -19.48 -18.91
C ASN A 127 24.02 -19.75 -20.38
N LEU A 128 23.51 -18.95 -21.31
CA LEU A 128 23.86 -19.05 -22.73
C LEU A 128 25.31 -18.63 -22.98
N GLU A 129 25.79 -17.58 -22.34
CA GLU A 129 27.21 -17.15 -22.43
C GLU A 129 28.19 -18.22 -21.96
N LYS A 130 27.81 -19.06 -21.00
CA LYS A 130 28.67 -20.15 -20.51
C LYS A 130 28.68 -21.36 -21.42
N GLN A 131 27.79 -21.45 -22.41
CA GLN A 131 27.70 -22.54 -23.37
C GLN A 131 28.46 -22.24 -24.69
N ILE A 132 28.90 -21.03 -24.85
CA ILE A 132 29.74 -20.57 -25.97
C ILE A 132 31.22 -20.64 -25.57
#